data_334c027ef424b5f2ff2ce0350702b690
#
_entry.id   334c027ef424b5f2ff2ce0350702b690
#
_cell.length_a   1.000
_cell.length_b   1.000
_cell.length_c   1.000
_cell.angle_alpha   90.00
_cell.angle_beta   90.00
_cell.angle_gamma   90.00
#
_symmetry.space_group_name_H-M   'P 1'
#
loop_
_entity.id
_entity.type
_entity.pdbx_description
1 polymer ?
#
loop_
_entity_poly.entity_id
_entity_poly.type
_entity_poly.pdbx_seq_one_letter_code
_entity_poly.pdbx_strand_id
1 'polypeptide(L)'
;MTNTSRNRGIGIVTASDSQERSKGQLHIYDGEGKGKSQAALGVVLRTIGLGICEKRQSRVLLLRFLKGPERPYDEDSAIEALQRGFPHLIDHVRTGRSEFFTADQVTRFDIGEAERGWNIAKGAIASSLYSVVVLDELNPVLDLGMLDIKEVVDSLQNRPDGLEIIITGRAAPPSLVRISQLHSEMRPRSTGDLSKTNGQRRCNGGIEIYTGEGKGKSTSALGKALQAIGKGISQDKSHRVLILQWLKGGNGYTEDAAIEALRESYPHLVDHLRSGRDAIVWRGQQQPIDYVEAERAWEIAKAAILSGLYKTIILDELNPTVDLE
;
A
#
# COMPACT_ATOMS: atom_id res chain seq x y z
N MET A 1 -18.75 -17.99 -35.39
CA MET A 1 -18.47 -16.76 -34.62
C MET A 1 -18.00 -17.24 -33.24
N THR A 2 -16.70 -17.37 -33.09
CA THR A 2 -16.06 -17.95 -31.89
C THR A 2 -15.73 -16.82 -30.89
N ASN A 3 -16.40 -16.85 -29.77
CA ASN A 3 -16.26 -15.89 -28.69
C ASN A 3 -15.07 -16.34 -27.82
N THR A 4 -13.90 -15.73 -28.02
CA THR A 4 -12.71 -15.96 -27.16
C THR A 4 -12.78 -15.02 -25.95
N SER A 5 -13.38 -15.50 -24.87
CA SER A 5 -13.26 -14.88 -23.54
C SER A 5 -11.82 -15.05 -23.05
N ARG A 6 -11.07 -13.97 -22.98
CA ARG A 6 -9.73 -13.93 -22.38
C ARG A 6 -9.85 -14.03 -20.85
N ASN A 7 -9.67 -15.22 -20.32
CA ASN A 7 -9.40 -15.44 -18.90
C ASN A 7 -8.03 -14.84 -18.54
N ARG A 8 -8.01 -13.73 -17.82
CA ARG A 8 -6.77 -13.21 -17.19
C ARG A 8 -6.76 -13.64 -15.72
N GLY A 9 -6.01 -14.72 -15.46
CA GLY A 9 -5.76 -15.18 -14.09
C GLY A 9 -4.90 -14.20 -13.29
N ILE A 10 -5.25 -14.03 -12.02
CA ILE A 10 -4.38 -13.40 -11.02
C ILE A 10 -3.33 -14.46 -10.67
N GLY A 11 -2.13 -14.33 -11.23
CA GLY A 11 -1.02 -15.24 -10.92
C GLY A 11 -0.51 -15.00 -9.49
N ILE A 12 -0.64 -16.01 -8.64
CA ILE A 12 0.20 -16.13 -7.45
C ILE A 12 1.51 -16.74 -7.95
N VAL A 13 2.62 -16.04 -7.76
CA VAL A 13 3.96 -16.59 -7.99
C VAL A 13 4.23 -17.57 -6.85
N THR A 14 4.16 -18.87 -7.15
CA THR A 14 4.58 -19.90 -6.23
C THR A 14 6.11 -19.96 -6.19
N ALA A 15 6.66 -20.29 -5.03
CA ALA A 15 8.09 -20.28 -4.71
C ALA A 15 8.97 -21.31 -5.49
N SER A 16 8.55 -21.82 -6.65
CA SER A 16 9.27 -22.83 -7.44
C SER A 16 9.97 -22.30 -8.70
N ASP A 17 9.85 -21.02 -9.05
CA ASP A 17 10.61 -20.42 -10.17
C ASP A 17 11.88 -19.73 -9.65
N SER A 18 12.81 -20.55 -9.20
CA SER A 18 14.22 -20.20 -9.02
C SER A 18 14.90 -20.20 -10.38
N GLN A 19 15.31 -19.01 -10.84
CA GLN A 19 16.40 -18.71 -11.79
C GLN A 19 16.07 -17.85 -13.01
N GLU A 20 15.25 -16.81 -12.82
CA GLU A 20 15.52 -15.54 -13.52
C GLU A 20 15.14 -14.44 -12.53
N ARG A 21 16.14 -13.69 -12.03
CA ARG A 21 15.86 -12.43 -11.34
C ARG A 21 15.19 -11.54 -12.38
N SER A 22 13.84 -11.53 -12.38
CA SER A 22 13.09 -10.61 -13.22
C SER A 22 13.56 -9.20 -12.88
N LYS A 23 13.79 -8.38 -13.90
CA LYS A 23 14.06 -6.95 -13.69
C LYS A 23 13.05 -6.41 -12.72
N GLY A 24 13.49 -5.83 -11.60
CA GLY A 24 12.61 -5.20 -10.64
C GLY A 24 11.70 -4.20 -11.35
N GLN A 25 10.43 -4.15 -10.97
CA GLN A 25 9.42 -3.35 -11.66
C GLN A 25 9.44 -1.90 -11.18
N LEU A 26 9.18 -0.97 -12.10
CA LEU A 26 8.86 0.41 -11.78
C LEU A 26 7.33 0.56 -11.77
N HIS A 27 6.78 0.83 -10.60
CA HIS A 27 5.35 1.03 -10.39
C HIS A 27 5.05 2.49 -10.12
N ILE A 28 4.02 3.03 -10.76
CA ILE A 28 3.52 4.38 -10.51
C ILE A 28 2.09 4.30 -10.02
N TYR A 29 1.82 4.92 -8.89
CA TYR A 29 0.48 5.18 -8.38
C TYR A 29 0.18 6.66 -8.52
N ASP A 30 -0.71 7.01 -9.43
CA ASP A 30 -1.02 8.37 -9.87
C ASP A 30 -2.51 8.70 -9.73
N GLY A 31 -2.91 9.90 -10.11
CA GLY A 31 -4.28 10.36 -10.23
C GLY A 31 -4.79 11.16 -9.02
N GLU A 32 -6.03 11.65 -9.16
CA GLU A 32 -6.67 12.55 -8.19
C GLU A 32 -7.30 11.80 -7.00
N GLY A 33 -7.55 10.50 -7.14
CA GLY A 33 -8.15 9.68 -6.10
C GLY A 33 -7.22 9.45 -4.91
N LYS A 34 -7.79 9.03 -3.78
CA LYS A 34 -7.05 8.56 -2.61
C LYS A 34 -6.49 7.16 -2.86
N GLY A 35 -5.49 6.76 -2.09
CA GLY A 35 -4.96 5.39 -2.13
C GLY A 35 -3.51 5.29 -2.60
N LYS A 36 -2.94 6.30 -3.24
CA LYS A 36 -1.56 6.29 -3.77
C LYS A 36 -0.50 5.98 -2.72
N SER A 37 -0.35 6.85 -1.72
CA SER A 37 0.61 6.63 -0.62
C SER A 37 0.24 5.39 0.20
N GLN A 38 -1.06 5.07 0.36
CA GLN A 38 -1.49 3.82 0.99
C GLN A 38 -0.99 2.60 0.21
N ALA A 39 -1.09 2.60 -1.14
CA ALA A 39 -0.56 1.51 -1.95
C ALA A 39 0.95 1.34 -1.73
N ALA A 40 1.71 2.44 -1.70
CA ALA A 40 3.13 2.41 -1.41
C ALA A 40 3.43 1.86 0.00
N LEU A 41 2.69 2.29 1.02
CA LEU A 41 2.82 1.79 2.40
C LEU A 41 2.47 0.30 2.52
N GLY A 42 1.49 -0.18 1.76
CA GLY A 42 1.17 -1.60 1.68
C GLY A 42 2.31 -2.43 1.05
N VAL A 43 3.01 -1.89 0.05
CA VAL A 43 4.24 -2.52 -0.49
C VAL A 43 5.34 -2.55 0.57
N VAL A 44 5.54 -1.46 1.32
CA VAL A 44 6.49 -1.41 2.44
C VAL A 44 6.20 -2.52 3.45
N LEU A 45 4.93 -2.65 3.88
CA LEU A 45 4.51 -3.67 4.84
C LEU A 45 4.80 -5.10 4.32
N ARG A 46 4.49 -5.38 3.07
CA ARG A 46 4.78 -6.66 2.41
C ARG A 46 6.26 -6.95 2.33
N THR A 47 7.07 -5.95 1.99
CA THR A 47 8.53 -6.11 1.88
C THR A 47 9.15 -6.41 3.23
N ILE A 48 8.73 -5.72 4.29
CA ILE A 48 9.19 -5.99 5.67
C ILE A 48 8.77 -7.40 6.08
N GLY A 49 7.52 -7.78 5.86
CA GLY A 49 7.03 -9.12 6.20
C GLY A 49 7.79 -10.23 5.45
N LEU A 50 8.12 -10.02 4.18
CA LEU A 50 8.97 -10.92 3.42
C LEU A 50 10.36 -11.06 4.06
N GLY A 51 10.97 -9.95 4.47
CA GLY A 51 12.27 -9.96 5.15
C GLY A 51 12.23 -10.69 6.49
N ILE A 52 11.13 -10.58 7.24
CA ILE A 52 10.93 -11.31 8.51
C ILE A 52 10.82 -12.82 8.25
N CYS A 53 10.01 -13.24 7.26
CA CYS A 53 9.76 -14.65 6.96
C CYS A 53 10.98 -15.36 6.34
N GLU A 54 11.57 -14.76 5.32
CA GLU A 54 12.55 -15.46 4.46
C GLU A 54 13.99 -15.25 4.89
N LYS A 55 14.26 -14.39 5.88
CA LYS A 55 15.61 -13.98 6.30
C LYS A 55 16.49 -13.53 5.12
N ARG A 56 15.87 -13.12 4.00
CA ARG A 56 16.53 -12.57 2.82
C ARG A 56 16.79 -11.08 3.00
N GLN A 57 17.72 -10.55 2.20
CA GLN A 57 17.92 -9.09 2.09
C GLN A 57 16.70 -8.43 1.42
N SER A 58 15.63 -8.22 2.17
CA SER A 58 14.40 -7.55 1.74
C SER A 58 14.29 -6.18 2.40
N ARG A 59 15.35 -5.37 2.27
CA ARG A 59 15.38 -4.02 2.83
C ARG A 59 14.58 -3.06 1.94
N VAL A 60 13.79 -2.18 2.54
CA VAL A 60 13.05 -1.12 1.86
C VAL A 60 13.53 0.26 2.29
N LEU A 61 13.73 1.16 1.33
CA LEU A 61 13.80 2.60 1.60
C LEU A 61 12.42 3.20 1.37
N LEU A 62 11.85 3.83 2.39
CA LEU A 62 10.68 4.71 2.27
C LEU A 62 11.16 6.16 2.31
N LEU A 63 11.27 6.78 1.16
CA LEU A 63 11.61 8.20 1.00
C LEU A 63 10.36 8.99 0.63
N ARG A 64 10.03 9.99 1.45
CA ARG A 64 8.81 10.78 1.31
C ARG A 64 9.17 12.23 1.06
N PHE A 65 8.87 12.70 -0.16
CA PHE A 65 9.05 14.08 -0.57
C PHE A 65 7.89 14.96 -0.08
N LEU A 66 8.11 16.25 0.02
CA LEU A 66 7.09 17.25 0.43
C LEU A 66 6.43 16.93 1.78
N LYS A 67 7.13 16.19 2.63
CA LYS A 67 6.64 15.75 3.94
C LYS A 67 7.67 16.06 5.04
N GLY A 68 7.84 17.33 5.34
CA GLY A 68 8.78 17.81 6.36
C GLY A 68 8.67 17.07 7.69
N PRO A 69 9.78 16.99 8.46
CA PRO A 69 9.84 16.18 9.68
C PRO A 69 8.95 16.70 10.81
N GLU A 70 8.62 17.99 10.81
CA GLU A 70 7.86 18.64 11.88
C GLU A 70 6.37 18.28 11.90
N ARG A 71 5.83 17.79 10.77
CA ARG A 71 4.43 17.37 10.68
C ARG A 71 4.32 15.87 10.93
N PRO A 72 3.64 15.41 11.99
CA PRO A 72 3.38 13.99 12.20
C PRO A 72 2.36 13.47 11.17
N TYR A 73 2.60 12.26 10.69
CA TYR A 73 1.63 11.49 9.90
C TYR A 73 1.23 10.26 10.70
N ASP A 74 -0.03 9.84 10.55
CA ASP A 74 -0.58 8.73 11.32
C ASP A 74 0.26 7.45 11.19
N GLU A 75 0.76 7.15 9.98
CA GLU A 75 1.57 5.96 9.71
C GLU A 75 2.98 5.97 10.34
N ASP A 76 3.54 7.16 10.66
CA ASP A 76 4.92 7.28 11.12
C ASP A 76 5.20 6.41 12.36
N SER A 77 4.29 6.41 13.33
CA SER A 77 4.46 5.63 14.57
C SER A 77 4.46 4.12 14.34
N ALA A 78 3.68 3.62 13.36
CA ALA A 78 3.70 2.20 13.01
C ALA A 78 4.99 1.84 12.24
N ILE A 79 5.46 2.73 11.36
CA ILE A 79 6.74 2.57 10.64
C ILE A 79 7.90 2.55 11.65
N GLU A 80 7.92 3.47 12.60
CA GLU A 80 8.95 3.51 13.66
C GLU A 80 8.90 2.27 14.55
N ALA A 81 7.72 1.73 14.84
CA ALA A 81 7.58 0.49 15.59
C ALA A 81 8.22 -0.69 14.83
N LEU A 82 7.95 -0.80 13.53
CA LEU A 82 8.59 -1.80 12.66
C LEU A 82 10.11 -1.57 12.55
N GLN A 83 10.54 -0.32 12.43
CA GLN A 83 11.96 0.02 12.35
C GLN A 83 12.71 -0.33 13.65
N ARG A 84 12.10 -0.11 14.82
CA ARG A 84 12.70 -0.52 16.11
C ARG A 84 12.84 -2.03 16.23
N GLY A 85 11.84 -2.78 15.78
CA GLY A 85 11.87 -4.26 15.79
C GLY A 85 12.81 -4.84 14.74
N PHE A 86 12.90 -4.20 13.57
CA PHE A 86 13.62 -4.70 12.40
C PHE A 86 14.44 -3.61 11.70
N PRO A 87 15.46 -3.04 12.37
CA PRO A 87 16.19 -1.88 11.86
C PRO A 87 16.98 -2.15 10.57
N HIS A 88 17.20 -3.43 10.24
CA HIS A 88 17.88 -3.85 9.02
C HIS A 88 16.93 -4.01 7.83
N LEU A 89 15.60 -3.91 8.02
CA LEU A 89 14.61 -4.10 6.95
C LEU A 89 14.04 -2.80 6.40
N ILE A 90 14.09 -1.69 7.13
CA ILE A 90 13.50 -0.44 6.69
C ILE A 90 14.34 0.79 7.05
N ASP A 91 14.52 1.66 6.08
CA ASP A 91 14.92 3.05 6.27
C ASP A 91 13.77 3.97 5.91
N HIS A 92 13.48 4.92 6.78
CA HIS A 92 12.44 5.93 6.58
C HIS A 92 13.06 7.32 6.57
N VAL A 93 12.91 8.05 5.46
CA VAL A 93 13.44 9.40 5.28
C VAL A 93 12.33 10.32 4.79
N ARG A 94 12.30 11.54 5.31
CA ARG A 94 11.37 12.58 4.93
C ARG A 94 12.13 13.82 4.50
N THR A 95 11.65 14.50 3.44
CA THR A 95 12.21 15.73 2.92
C THR A 95 11.11 16.74 2.60
N GLY A 96 11.48 18.01 2.54
CA GLY A 96 10.56 19.11 2.30
C GLY A 96 10.13 19.81 3.59
N ARG A 97 9.26 20.78 3.44
CA ARG A 97 8.62 21.50 4.56
C ARG A 97 7.29 20.84 4.94
N SER A 98 6.79 21.24 6.10
CA SER A 98 5.57 20.65 6.66
C SER A 98 4.28 21.32 6.14
N GLU A 99 4.38 22.50 5.57
CA GLU A 99 3.25 23.25 5.01
C GLU A 99 2.93 22.83 3.59
N PHE A 100 1.66 22.90 3.23
CA PHE A 100 1.24 22.80 1.83
C PHE A 100 1.57 24.10 1.09
N PHE A 101 1.97 23.98 -0.17
CA PHE A 101 2.27 25.11 -1.03
C PHE A 101 1.89 24.83 -2.49
N THR A 102 1.72 25.90 -3.24
CA THR A 102 1.41 25.89 -4.68
C THR A 102 2.67 26.19 -5.49
N ALA A 103 2.60 26.05 -6.81
CA ALA A 103 3.76 26.22 -7.70
C ALA A 103 4.41 27.60 -7.57
N ASP A 104 3.62 28.65 -7.39
CA ASP A 104 4.08 30.03 -7.18
C ASP A 104 4.78 30.28 -5.84
N GLN A 105 4.66 29.36 -4.90
CA GLN A 105 5.26 29.41 -3.56
C GLN A 105 6.51 28.54 -3.41
N VAL A 106 6.97 27.91 -4.49
CA VAL A 106 8.20 27.12 -4.49
C VAL A 106 9.39 28.02 -4.21
N THR A 107 10.19 27.65 -3.22
CA THR A 107 11.38 28.38 -2.80
C THR A 107 12.66 27.60 -3.09
N ARG A 108 13.82 28.26 -2.94
CA ARG A 108 15.12 27.58 -3.03
C ARG A 108 15.30 26.49 -1.97
N PHE A 109 14.65 26.64 -0.79
CA PHE A 109 14.64 25.61 0.24
C PHE A 109 13.92 24.35 -0.25
N ASP A 110 12.78 24.49 -0.89
CA ASP A 110 11.99 23.36 -1.40
C ASP A 110 12.77 22.59 -2.48
N ILE A 111 13.44 23.31 -3.39
CA ILE A 111 14.30 22.73 -4.40
C ILE A 111 15.46 21.97 -3.73
N GLY A 112 16.15 22.58 -2.76
CA GLY A 112 17.26 21.95 -2.05
C GLY A 112 16.83 20.68 -1.30
N GLU A 113 15.64 20.67 -0.69
CA GLU A 113 15.09 19.49 -0.04
C GLU A 113 14.70 18.39 -1.04
N ALA A 114 14.17 18.75 -2.22
CA ALA A 114 13.91 17.80 -3.30
C ALA A 114 15.22 17.19 -3.84
N GLU A 115 16.24 18.01 -4.06
CA GLU A 115 17.58 17.55 -4.47
C GLU A 115 18.24 16.66 -3.40
N ARG A 116 18.10 17.01 -2.11
CA ARG A 116 18.58 16.18 -1.00
C ARG A 116 17.91 14.81 -1.02
N GLY A 117 16.58 14.77 -1.16
CA GLY A 117 15.82 13.52 -1.28
C GLY A 117 16.26 12.71 -2.49
N TRP A 118 16.39 13.35 -3.65
CA TRP A 118 16.80 12.67 -4.86
C TRP A 118 18.24 12.12 -4.79
N ASN A 119 19.16 12.82 -4.16
CA ASN A 119 20.52 12.31 -3.93
C ASN A 119 20.53 11.08 -3.02
N ILE A 120 19.66 11.03 -1.98
CA ILE A 120 19.47 9.84 -1.16
C ILE A 120 18.90 8.69 -2.00
N ALA A 121 17.90 8.96 -2.85
CA ALA A 121 17.33 7.96 -3.74
C ALA A 121 18.36 7.39 -4.71
N LYS A 122 19.17 8.24 -5.37
CA LYS A 122 20.27 7.81 -6.25
C LYS A 122 21.28 6.91 -5.52
N GLY A 123 21.68 7.30 -4.33
CA GLY A 123 22.58 6.50 -3.50
C GLY A 123 21.98 5.13 -3.15
N ALA A 124 20.70 5.09 -2.80
CA ALA A 124 19.98 3.84 -2.49
C ALA A 124 19.85 2.95 -3.73
N ILE A 125 19.48 3.51 -4.88
CA ILE A 125 19.39 2.79 -6.17
C ILE A 125 20.73 2.17 -6.55
N ALA A 126 21.82 2.91 -6.41
CA ALA A 126 23.16 2.44 -6.75
C ALA A 126 23.75 1.43 -5.75
N SER A 127 23.27 1.43 -4.49
CA SER A 127 23.90 0.67 -3.39
C SER A 127 23.68 -0.84 -3.45
N SER A 128 22.67 -1.33 -4.19
CA SER A 128 22.18 -2.71 -4.19
C SER A 128 21.79 -3.25 -2.80
N LEU A 129 21.58 -2.36 -1.81
CA LEU A 129 21.21 -2.72 -0.44
C LEU A 129 19.70 -2.93 -0.30
N TYR A 130 18.91 -2.35 -1.19
CA TYR A 130 17.46 -2.35 -1.12
C TYR A 130 16.87 -3.26 -2.18
N SER A 131 15.82 -3.99 -1.81
CA SER A 131 14.97 -4.72 -2.76
C SER A 131 13.84 -3.84 -3.29
N VAL A 132 13.42 -2.84 -2.49
CA VAL A 132 12.37 -1.89 -2.83
C VAL A 132 12.80 -0.49 -2.44
N VAL A 133 12.60 0.48 -3.32
CA VAL A 133 12.73 1.92 -3.05
C VAL A 133 11.37 2.58 -3.33
N VAL A 134 10.79 3.17 -2.30
CA VAL A 134 9.55 3.94 -2.38
C VAL A 134 9.88 5.43 -2.43
N LEU A 135 9.42 6.12 -3.47
CA LEU A 135 9.56 7.54 -3.72
C LEU A 135 8.17 8.19 -3.64
N ASP A 136 7.69 8.36 -2.40
CA ASP A 136 6.35 8.89 -2.13
C ASP A 136 6.32 10.40 -2.39
N GLU A 137 5.33 10.88 -3.17
CA GLU A 137 5.16 12.25 -3.66
C GLU A 137 6.31 12.74 -4.60
N LEU A 138 6.99 11.84 -5.34
CA LEU A 138 7.96 12.26 -6.35
C LEU A 138 7.29 12.91 -7.58
N ASN A 139 6.10 12.43 -7.98
CA ASN A 139 5.41 13.01 -9.15
C ASN A 139 5.16 14.52 -9.01
N PRO A 140 4.60 15.03 -7.87
CA PRO A 140 4.45 16.48 -7.69
C PRO A 140 5.77 17.25 -7.67
N VAL A 141 6.84 16.66 -7.15
CA VAL A 141 8.17 17.30 -7.18
C VAL A 141 8.64 17.53 -8.61
N LEU A 142 8.39 16.56 -9.49
CA LEU A 142 8.70 16.66 -10.92
C LEU A 142 7.78 17.63 -11.67
N ASP A 143 6.48 17.59 -11.37
CA ASP A 143 5.47 18.48 -11.93
C ASP A 143 5.74 19.96 -11.58
N LEU A 144 6.22 20.21 -10.36
CA LEU A 144 6.63 21.53 -9.87
C LEU A 144 8.02 21.98 -10.40
N GLY A 145 8.69 21.15 -11.20
CA GLY A 145 10.01 21.48 -11.78
C GLY A 145 11.15 21.59 -10.78
N MET A 146 11.03 20.96 -9.59
CA MET A 146 12.06 21.01 -8.55
C MET A 146 13.25 20.08 -8.84
N LEU A 147 13.08 19.11 -9.73
CA LEU A 147 14.12 18.18 -10.19
C LEU A 147 14.12 18.09 -11.72
N ASP A 148 15.28 17.80 -12.29
CA ASP A 148 15.39 17.54 -13.74
C ASP A 148 14.78 16.17 -14.07
N ILE A 149 13.68 16.18 -14.81
CA ILE A 149 12.96 14.97 -15.23
C ILE A 149 13.83 14.02 -16.05
N LYS A 150 14.77 14.54 -16.86
CA LYS A 150 15.65 13.70 -17.66
C LYS A 150 16.62 12.93 -16.79
N GLU A 151 17.25 13.59 -15.82
CA GLU A 151 18.12 12.93 -14.84
C GLU A 151 17.39 11.84 -14.07
N VAL A 152 16.14 12.12 -13.63
CA VAL A 152 15.32 11.15 -12.91
C VAL A 152 15.00 9.94 -13.78
N VAL A 153 14.51 10.15 -15.00
CA VAL A 153 14.18 9.08 -15.95
C VAL A 153 15.41 8.23 -16.26
N ASP A 154 16.55 8.86 -16.56
CA ASP A 154 17.79 8.15 -16.89
C ASP A 154 18.27 7.28 -15.71
N SER A 155 18.22 7.81 -14.49
CA SER A 155 18.59 7.06 -13.29
C SER A 155 17.67 5.85 -13.04
N LEU A 156 16.36 6.01 -13.26
CA LEU A 156 15.38 4.94 -13.07
C LEU A 156 15.45 3.86 -14.17
N GLN A 157 15.79 4.23 -15.40
CA GLN A 157 15.99 3.29 -16.50
C GLN A 157 17.24 2.43 -16.29
N ASN A 158 18.30 3.03 -15.73
CA ASN A 158 19.58 2.37 -15.48
C ASN A 158 19.68 1.72 -14.07
N ARG A 159 18.53 1.56 -13.38
CA ARG A 159 18.52 0.90 -12.07
C ARG A 159 19.00 -0.54 -12.15
N PRO A 160 19.61 -1.09 -11.08
CA PRO A 160 20.03 -2.48 -11.02
C PRO A 160 18.87 -3.45 -11.23
N ASP A 161 19.16 -4.60 -11.83
CA ASP A 161 18.19 -5.70 -11.93
C ASP A 161 17.74 -6.18 -10.54
N GLY A 162 16.46 -6.50 -10.43
CA GLY A 162 15.87 -6.95 -9.16
C GLY A 162 15.43 -5.84 -8.20
N LEU A 163 15.78 -4.57 -8.45
CA LEU A 163 15.31 -3.45 -7.65
C LEU A 163 13.91 -3.00 -8.09
N GLU A 164 12.93 -3.11 -7.19
CA GLU A 164 11.58 -2.58 -7.39
C GLU A 164 11.52 -1.13 -6.94
N ILE A 165 10.92 -0.28 -7.78
CA ILE A 165 10.72 1.14 -7.46
C ILE A 165 9.24 1.48 -7.49
N ILE A 166 8.77 2.11 -6.43
CA ILE A 166 7.40 2.58 -6.29
C ILE A 166 7.40 4.10 -6.26
N ILE A 167 6.66 4.71 -7.17
CA ILE A 167 6.51 6.16 -7.24
C ILE A 167 5.06 6.52 -7.00
N THR A 168 4.82 7.56 -6.20
CA THR A 168 3.47 8.07 -5.97
C THR A 168 3.36 9.56 -6.23
N GLY A 169 2.13 10.02 -6.32
CA GLY A 169 1.78 11.42 -6.42
C GLY A 169 0.80 11.69 -7.55
N ARG A 170 0.34 12.91 -7.65
CA ARG A 170 -0.49 13.39 -8.76
C ARG A 170 0.39 13.78 -9.93
N ALA A 171 -0.21 13.90 -11.12
CA ALA A 171 0.43 14.45 -12.31
C ALA A 171 1.75 13.74 -12.68
N ALA A 172 1.71 12.40 -12.77
CA ALA A 172 2.88 11.64 -13.20
C ALA A 172 3.35 12.08 -14.60
N PRO A 173 4.60 12.49 -14.77
CA PRO A 173 5.11 12.92 -16.06
C PRO A 173 5.00 11.81 -17.12
N PRO A 174 4.56 12.12 -18.36
CA PRO A 174 4.42 11.10 -19.42
C PRO A 174 5.71 10.32 -19.73
N SER A 175 6.88 10.98 -19.60
CA SER A 175 8.18 10.32 -19.78
C SER A 175 8.43 9.24 -18.71
N LEU A 176 8.00 9.48 -17.48
CA LEU A 176 8.10 8.53 -16.38
C LEU A 176 7.10 7.36 -16.56
N VAL A 177 5.86 7.66 -16.91
CA VAL A 177 4.84 6.64 -17.19
C VAL A 177 5.30 5.70 -18.31
N ARG A 178 5.97 6.23 -19.35
CA ARG A 178 6.44 5.45 -20.50
C ARG A 178 7.46 4.38 -20.15
N ILE A 179 8.28 4.59 -19.11
CA ILE A 179 9.29 3.63 -18.66
C ILE A 179 8.79 2.68 -17.57
N SER A 180 7.57 2.90 -17.05
CA SER A 180 6.99 2.07 -16.00
C SER A 180 6.45 0.75 -16.53
N GLN A 181 6.54 -0.32 -15.73
CA GLN A 181 5.93 -1.62 -16.01
C GLN A 181 4.51 -1.71 -15.47
N LEU A 182 4.20 -0.88 -14.46
CA LEU A 182 2.84 -0.77 -13.92
C LEU A 182 2.50 0.70 -13.65
N HIS A 183 1.38 1.14 -14.19
CA HIS A 183 0.78 2.43 -13.89
C HIS A 183 -0.66 2.22 -13.41
N SER A 184 -0.96 2.62 -12.18
CA SER A 184 -2.29 2.55 -11.58
C SER A 184 -2.78 3.96 -11.31
N GLU A 185 -3.82 4.37 -12.02
CA GLU A 185 -4.47 5.67 -11.83
C GLU A 185 -5.58 5.55 -10.79
N MET A 186 -5.45 6.28 -9.69
CA MET A 186 -6.45 6.37 -8.63
C MET A 186 -7.47 7.44 -8.98
N ARG A 187 -8.67 7.04 -9.38
CA ARG A 187 -9.76 7.96 -9.74
C ARG A 187 -10.80 8.03 -8.64
N PRO A 188 -11.18 9.24 -8.16
CA PRO A 188 -12.30 9.36 -7.26
C PRO A 188 -13.59 9.01 -8.00
N ARG A 189 -14.42 8.16 -7.42
CA ARG A 189 -15.79 7.95 -7.87
C ARG A 189 -16.72 8.58 -6.87
N SER A 190 -17.52 9.55 -7.31
CA SER A 190 -18.62 10.06 -6.51
C SER A 190 -19.71 8.98 -6.45
N THR A 191 -19.79 8.31 -5.33
CA THR A 191 -20.92 7.45 -4.98
C THR A 191 -21.99 8.34 -4.38
N GLY A 192 -22.82 9.04 -5.09
CA GLY A 192 -23.89 9.90 -4.62
C GLY A 192 -23.90 10.25 -3.11
N ASP A 193 -24.52 11.32 -2.73
CA ASP A 193 -24.60 11.75 -1.32
C ASP A 193 -25.40 10.74 -0.48
N LEU A 194 -24.68 9.80 0.16
CA LEU A 194 -25.26 8.85 1.12
C LEU A 194 -25.84 9.57 2.38
N SER A 195 -25.67 10.89 2.48
CA SER A 195 -26.25 11.69 3.57
C SER A 195 -27.78 11.84 3.46
N LYS A 196 -28.38 11.45 2.34
CA LYS A 196 -29.82 11.61 2.06
C LYS A 196 -30.67 10.36 2.32
N THR A 197 -30.16 9.33 2.99
CA THR A 197 -30.99 8.22 3.41
C THR A 197 -31.81 8.63 4.64
N ASN A 198 -33.12 8.72 4.43
CA ASN A 198 -34.14 9.08 5.43
C ASN A 198 -33.89 8.49 6.82
N GLY A 199 -33.62 9.38 7.80
CA GLY A 199 -33.90 9.15 9.22
C GLY A 199 -33.06 8.09 9.96
N GLN A 200 -32.14 7.39 9.34
CA GLN A 200 -31.28 6.43 10.03
C GLN A 200 -29.98 7.09 10.51
N ARG A 201 -29.54 6.71 11.71
CA ARG A 201 -28.37 7.23 12.40
C ARG A 201 -27.20 7.47 11.44
N ARG A 202 -26.72 8.70 11.39
CA ARG A 202 -25.45 9.03 10.72
C ARG A 202 -24.35 8.15 11.29
N CYS A 203 -23.85 7.22 10.51
CA CYS A 203 -22.56 6.63 10.79
C CYS A 203 -21.53 7.74 10.71
N ASN A 204 -20.88 8.08 11.81
CA ASN A 204 -19.80 9.08 11.83
C ASN A 204 -18.52 8.57 11.15
N GLY A 205 -18.54 7.40 10.51
CA GLY A 205 -17.44 6.79 9.79
C GLY A 205 -17.63 6.84 8.28
N GLY A 206 -16.52 7.00 7.53
CA GLY A 206 -16.51 6.91 6.08
C GLY A 206 -16.30 5.48 5.60
N ILE A 207 -16.91 5.12 4.48
CA ILE A 207 -16.63 3.88 3.76
C ILE A 207 -15.73 4.24 2.57
N GLU A 208 -14.57 3.60 2.47
CA GLU A 208 -13.65 3.72 1.33
C GLU A 208 -13.64 2.38 0.60
N ILE A 209 -13.90 2.37 -0.71
CA ILE A 209 -13.91 1.17 -1.54
C ILE A 209 -12.80 1.29 -2.59
N TYR A 210 -11.90 0.33 -2.60
CA TYR A 210 -10.86 0.17 -3.61
C TYR A 210 -11.26 -0.95 -4.57
N THR A 211 -11.60 -0.61 -5.80
CA THR A 211 -12.07 -1.55 -6.81
C THR A 211 -11.44 -1.25 -8.18
N GLY A 212 -11.57 -2.16 -9.12
CA GLY A 212 -11.04 -2.05 -10.48
C GLY A 212 -10.13 -3.21 -10.87
N GLU A 213 -9.68 -3.23 -12.11
CA GLU A 213 -8.86 -4.33 -12.67
C GLU A 213 -7.36 -4.18 -12.36
N GLY A 214 -6.89 -2.95 -12.08
CA GLY A 214 -5.48 -2.65 -11.80
C GLY A 214 -4.97 -3.24 -10.49
N LYS A 215 -3.66 -3.26 -10.32
CA LYS A 215 -3.01 -3.61 -9.05
C LYS A 215 -3.11 -2.46 -8.06
N GLY A 216 -2.98 -2.78 -6.76
CA GLY A 216 -2.91 -1.79 -5.68
C GLY A 216 -4.11 -1.80 -4.71
N LYS A 217 -5.19 -2.53 -4.99
CA LYS A 217 -6.38 -2.60 -4.12
C LYS A 217 -6.05 -3.07 -2.70
N SER A 218 -5.61 -4.32 -2.57
CA SER A 218 -5.21 -4.91 -1.27
C SER A 218 -4.03 -4.16 -0.65
N THR A 219 -3.08 -3.70 -1.47
CA THR A 219 -1.96 -2.88 -0.99
C THR A 219 -2.44 -1.54 -0.41
N SER A 220 -3.42 -0.88 -1.03
CA SER A 220 -4.02 0.34 -0.47
C SER A 220 -4.76 0.07 0.84
N ALA A 221 -5.49 -1.04 0.92
CA ALA A 221 -6.18 -1.47 2.13
C ALA A 221 -5.19 -1.75 3.29
N LEU A 222 -4.08 -2.44 3.02
CA LEU A 222 -3.01 -2.68 3.99
C LEU A 222 -2.29 -1.40 4.42
N GLY A 223 -2.02 -0.49 3.50
CA GLY A 223 -1.46 0.82 3.83
C GLY A 223 -2.42 1.65 4.69
N LYS A 224 -3.74 1.54 4.45
CA LYS A 224 -4.75 2.14 5.32
C LYS A 224 -4.75 1.52 6.72
N ALA A 225 -4.58 0.20 6.82
CA ALA A 225 -4.42 -0.48 8.10
C ALA A 225 -3.18 0.06 8.84
N LEU A 226 -2.04 0.20 8.17
CA LEU A 226 -0.81 0.74 8.76
C LEU A 226 -1.00 2.16 9.30
N GLN A 227 -1.69 3.04 8.55
CA GLN A 227 -2.05 4.37 9.02
C GLN A 227 -2.93 4.33 10.27
N ALA A 228 -3.94 3.48 10.27
CA ALA A 228 -4.86 3.35 11.41
C ALA A 228 -4.15 2.80 12.67
N ILE A 229 -3.25 1.83 12.49
CA ILE A 229 -2.42 1.29 13.58
C ILE A 229 -1.51 2.39 14.13
N GLY A 230 -0.82 3.12 13.26
CA GLY A 230 0.05 4.21 13.67
C GLY A 230 -0.69 5.30 14.45
N LYS A 231 -1.91 5.63 14.03
CA LYS A 231 -2.79 6.53 14.79
C LYS A 231 -3.12 5.99 16.18
N GLY A 232 -3.39 4.70 16.29
CA GLY A 232 -3.61 4.04 17.58
C GLY A 232 -2.39 4.09 18.49
N ILE A 233 -1.19 3.97 17.92
CA ILE A 233 0.07 4.05 18.68
C ILE A 233 0.32 5.47 19.18
N SER A 234 0.14 6.49 18.34
CA SER A 234 0.57 7.87 18.61
C SER A 234 -0.47 8.74 19.32
N GLN A 235 -1.76 8.55 19.02
CA GLN A 235 -2.79 9.52 19.38
C GLN A 235 -3.90 8.94 20.24
N ASP A 236 -4.40 7.76 19.89
CA ASP A 236 -5.61 7.20 20.50
C ASP A 236 -5.49 5.69 20.68
N LYS A 237 -5.09 5.27 21.87
CA LYS A 237 -4.98 3.84 22.24
C LYS A 237 -6.29 3.06 22.09
N SER A 238 -7.44 3.73 21.95
CA SER A 238 -8.73 3.10 21.64
C SER A 238 -8.94 2.87 20.14
N HIS A 239 -7.99 3.30 19.29
CA HIS A 239 -8.09 3.17 17.83
C HIS A 239 -7.77 1.75 17.35
N ARG A 240 -8.61 0.79 17.78
CA ARG A 240 -8.46 -0.61 17.42
C ARG A 240 -8.77 -0.84 15.94
N VAL A 241 -7.98 -1.70 15.29
CA VAL A 241 -8.05 -2.02 13.86
C VAL A 241 -8.34 -3.51 13.69
N LEU A 242 -9.35 -3.84 12.90
CA LEU A 242 -9.58 -5.21 12.41
C LEU A 242 -9.13 -5.29 10.95
N ILE A 243 -8.30 -6.27 10.64
CA ILE A 243 -7.96 -6.67 9.27
C ILE A 243 -8.57 -8.03 9.04
N LEU A 244 -9.58 -8.12 8.18
CA LEU A 244 -10.27 -9.35 7.81
C LEU A 244 -10.10 -9.56 6.30
N GLN A 245 -9.51 -10.71 5.94
CA GLN A 245 -9.18 -11.05 4.57
C GLN A 245 -9.94 -12.32 4.15
N TRP A 246 -10.77 -12.18 3.11
CA TRP A 246 -11.47 -13.32 2.48
C TRP A 246 -10.59 -14.01 1.45
N LEU A 247 -10.93 -15.25 1.11
CA LEU A 247 -10.27 -16.04 0.08
C LEU A 247 -8.75 -16.21 0.28
N LYS A 248 -8.30 -16.08 1.52
CA LYS A 248 -6.88 -16.11 1.91
C LYS A 248 -6.64 -17.07 3.09
N GLY A 249 -7.15 -18.30 3.00
CA GLY A 249 -7.04 -19.30 4.09
C GLY A 249 -5.66 -19.93 4.26
N GLY A 250 -4.81 -19.87 3.23
CA GLY A 250 -3.47 -20.47 3.27
C GLY A 250 -2.44 -19.68 4.09
N ASN A 251 -1.27 -20.31 4.32
CA ASN A 251 -0.11 -19.65 4.88
C ASN A 251 0.78 -19.08 3.76
N GLY A 252 1.50 -17.99 4.04
CA GLY A 252 2.54 -17.49 3.14
C GLY A 252 2.25 -16.15 2.48
N TYR A 253 1.28 -15.40 2.99
CA TYR A 253 1.16 -14.00 2.61
C TYR A 253 2.24 -13.18 3.31
N THR A 254 3.01 -12.45 2.52
CA THR A 254 4.21 -11.76 3.02
C THR A 254 3.90 -10.68 4.04
N GLU A 255 2.74 -10.04 3.93
CA GLU A 255 2.28 -9.02 4.88
C GLU A 255 2.02 -9.53 6.30
N ASP A 256 1.71 -10.84 6.44
CA ASP A 256 1.29 -11.43 7.73
C ASP A 256 2.33 -11.26 8.83
N ALA A 257 3.60 -11.50 8.51
CA ALA A 257 4.67 -11.41 9.50
C ALA A 257 4.87 -9.98 10.02
N ALA A 258 4.71 -8.96 9.18
CA ALA A 258 4.81 -7.57 9.60
C ALA A 258 3.58 -7.14 10.41
N ILE A 259 2.38 -7.61 10.05
CA ILE A 259 1.15 -7.37 10.82
C ILE A 259 1.26 -8.05 12.19
N GLU A 260 1.75 -9.29 12.23
CA GLU A 260 1.93 -10.03 13.48
C GLU A 260 2.95 -9.35 14.40
N ALA A 261 4.07 -8.86 13.88
CA ALA A 261 5.04 -8.11 14.66
C ALA A 261 4.42 -6.84 15.30
N LEU A 262 3.54 -6.15 14.56
CA LEU A 262 2.78 -5.02 15.12
C LEU A 262 1.76 -5.48 16.15
N ARG A 263 1.09 -6.61 15.93
CA ARG A 263 0.12 -7.19 16.88
C ARG A 263 0.79 -7.64 18.17
N GLU A 264 1.95 -8.28 18.10
CA GLU A 264 2.72 -8.67 19.28
C GLU A 264 3.17 -7.47 20.10
N SER A 265 3.61 -6.39 19.42
CA SER A 265 4.02 -5.15 20.09
C SER A 265 2.85 -4.35 20.66
N TYR A 266 1.68 -4.43 20.02
CA TYR A 266 0.47 -3.67 20.35
C TYR A 266 -0.80 -4.55 20.30
N PRO A 267 -0.92 -5.57 21.17
CA PRO A 267 -1.99 -6.59 21.08
C PRO A 267 -3.41 -6.04 21.27
N HIS A 268 -3.52 -4.86 21.87
CA HIS A 268 -4.81 -4.19 22.07
C HIS A 268 -5.27 -3.37 20.86
N LEU A 269 -4.40 -3.15 19.86
CA LEU A 269 -4.69 -2.29 18.70
C LEU A 269 -5.05 -3.07 17.45
N VAL A 270 -4.53 -4.29 17.26
CA VAL A 270 -4.61 -5.00 15.98
C VAL A 270 -5.21 -6.38 16.16
N ASP A 271 -6.28 -6.65 15.42
CA ASP A 271 -6.77 -8.00 15.16
C ASP A 271 -6.61 -8.30 13.68
N HIS A 272 -6.05 -9.47 13.37
CA HIS A 272 -5.87 -9.94 12.01
C HIS A 272 -6.47 -11.34 11.87
N LEU A 273 -7.41 -11.49 10.96
CA LEU A 273 -8.14 -12.73 10.69
C LEU A 273 -8.19 -12.99 9.19
N ARG A 274 -8.13 -14.27 8.84
CA ARG A 274 -8.27 -14.73 7.47
C ARG A 274 -9.33 -15.80 7.37
N SER A 275 -9.94 -15.89 6.19
CA SER A 275 -10.95 -16.86 5.85
C SER A 275 -10.74 -17.38 4.44
N GLY A 276 -11.17 -18.60 4.19
CA GLY A 276 -11.02 -19.29 2.92
C GLY A 276 -10.10 -20.51 3.03
N ARG A 277 -9.98 -21.25 1.96
CA ARG A 277 -9.06 -22.41 1.85
C ARG A 277 -7.70 -21.97 1.29
N ASP A 278 -6.71 -22.84 1.43
CA ASP A 278 -5.38 -22.64 0.84
C ASP A 278 -5.40 -22.97 -0.67
N ALA A 279 -6.19 -22.20 -1.41
CA ALA A 279 -6.28 -22.31 -2.86
C ALA A 279 -6.89 -21.03 -3.46
N ILE A 280 -6.54 -20.72 -4.71
CA ILE A 280 -7.23 -19.67 -5.45
C ILE A 280 -8.64 -20.16 -5.81
N VAL A 281 -9.63 -19.35 -5.51
CA VAL A 281 -11.03 -19.61 -5.87
C VAL A 281 -11.36 -18.85 -7.16
N TRP A 282 -11.66 -19.59 -8.23
CA TRP A 282 -12.08 -19.01 -9.49
C TRP A 282 -13.61 -19.03 -9.59
N ARG A 283 -14.18 -18.06 -10.29
CA ARG A 283 -15.62 -18.04 -10.59
C ARG A 283 -16.03 -19.34 -11.33
N GLY A 284 -17.04 -20.03 -10.79
CA GLY A 284 -17.49 -21.33 -11.30
C GLY A 284 -16.69 -22.55 -10.81
N GLN A 285 -15.70 -22.33 -9.93
CA GLN A 285 -14.91 -23.42 -9.29
C GLN A 285 -15.03 -23.41 -7.77
N GLN A 286 -16.05 -22.71 -7.25
CA GLN A 286 -16.32 -22.63 -5.81
C GLN A 286 -16.68 -24.01 -5.27
N GLN A 287 -16.20 -24.30 -4.09
CA GLN A 287 -16.56 -25.49 -3.32
C GLN A 287 -17.50 -25.10 -2.16
N PRO A 288 -18.29 -26.01 -1.62
CA PRO A 288 -19.16 -25.70 -0.48
C PRO A 288 -18.44 -25.05 0.70
N ILE A 289 -17.18 -25.39 0.93
CA ILE A 289 -16.37 -24.81 2.00
C ILE A 289 -16.08 -23.31 1.76
N ASP A 290 -16.00 -22.85 0.50
CA ASP A 290 -15.72 -21.45 0.19
C ASP A 290 -16.90 -20.56 0.66
N TYR A 291 -18.13 -21.05 0.50
CA TYR A 291 -19.33 -20.35 1.00
C TYR A 291 -19.39 -20.34 2.53
N VAL A 292 -19.10 -21.46 3.18
CA VAL A 292 -19.07 -21.56 4.65
C VAL A 292 -18.04 -20.60 5.25
N GLU A 293 -16.84 -20.53 4.66
CA GLU A 293 -15.80 -19.63 5.10
C GLU A 293 -16.14 -18.15 4.82
N ALA A 294 -16.77 -17.87 3.68
CA ALA A 294 -17.22 -16.51 3.36
C ALA A 294 -18.30 -16.04 4.34
N GLU A 295 -19.28 -16.88 4.64
CA GLU A 295 -20.35 -16.60 5.62
C GLU A 295 -19.77 -16.41 7.03
N ARG A 296 -18.89 -17.30 7.48
CA ARG A 296 -18.21 -17.18 8.77
C ARG A 296 -17.49 -15.82 8.91
N ALA A 297 -16.74 -15.42 7.89
CA ALA A 297 -16.04 -14.15 7.90
C ALA A 297 -17.02 -12.96 7.88
N TRP A 298 -18.14 -13.09 7.17
CA TRP A 298 -19.17 -12.07 7.16
C TRP A 298 -19.84 -11.89 8.54
N GLU A 299 -20.12 -12.98 9.26
CA GLU A 299 -20.64 -12.89 10.64
C GLU A 299 -19.64 -12.19 11.57
N ILE A 300 -18.34 -12.47 11.42
CA ILE A 300 -17.29 -11.77 12.19
C ILE A 300 -17.29 -10.26 11.83
N ALA A 301 -17.36 -9.93 10.53
CA ALA A 301 -17.40 -8.55 10.09
C ALA A 301 -18.62 -7.79 10.65
N LYS A 302 -19.81 -8.40 10.59
CA LYS A 302 -21.04 -7.83 11.16
C LYS A 302 -20.90 -7.59 12.66
N ALA A 303 -20.43 -8.59 13.40
CA ALA A 303 -20.23 -8.47 14.84
C ALA A 303 -19.22 -7.34 15.16
N ALA A 304 -18.12 -7.23 14.41
CA ALA A 304 -17.13 -6.18 14.59
C ALA A 304 -17.70 -4.78 14.31
N ILE A 305 -18.47 -4.63 13.23
CA ILE A 305 -19.13 -3.36 12.86
C ILE A 305 -20.12 -2.93 13.95
N LEU A 306 -20.94 -3.86 14.44
CA LEU A 306 -21.97 -3.57 15.45
C LEU A 306 -21.41 -3.37 16.85
N SER A 307 -20.23 -3.93 17.15
CA SER A 307 -19.61 -3.83 18.47
C SER A 307 -19.18 -2.41 18.85
N GLY A 308 -18.87 -1.57 17.85
CA GLY A 308 -18.26 -0.26 18.06
C GLY A 308 -16.84 -0.29 18.65
N LEU A 309 -16.24 -1.48 18.80
CA LEU A 309 -14.89 -1.68 19.35
C LEU A 309 -13.80 -1.20 18.39
N TYR A 310 -14.03 -1.30 17.10
CA TYR A 310 -13.06 -0.97 16.08
C TYR A 310 -13.31 0.41 15.51
N LYS A 311 -12.26 1.22 15.39
CA LYS A 311 -12.30 2.52 14.70
C LYS A 311 -12.01 2.40 13.20
N THR A 312 -11.32 1.32 12.81
CA THR A 312 -11.06 1.00 11.41
C THR A 312 -11.24 -0.50 11.21
N ILE A 313 -12.00 -0.86 10.19
CA ILE A 313 -12.21 -2.25 9.76
C ILE A 313 -11.80 -2.32 8.29
N ILE A 314 -10.83 -3.17 8.00
CA ILE A 314 -10.37 -3.49 6.66
C ILE A 314 -11.02 -4.81 6.23
N LEU A 315 -11.76 -4.77 5.12
CA LEU A 315 -12.42 -5.93 4.52
C LEU A 315 -11.77 -6.18 3.16
N ASP A 316 -10.71 -6.99 3.15
CA ASP A 316 -9.91 -7.26 1.95
C ASP A 316 -10.48 -8.49 1.21
N GLU A 317 -10.61 -8.40 -0.11
CA GLU A 317 -11.26 -9.39 -1.01
C GLU A 317 -12.77 -9.61 -0.75
N LEU A 318 -13.46 -8.66 -0.09
CA LEU A 318 -14.92 -8.75 0.08
C LEU A 318 -15.65 -8.63 -1.27
N ASN A 319 -15.23 -7.68 -2.14
CA ASN A 319 -15.90 -7.46 -3.43
C ASN A 319 -15.91 -8.73 -4.31
N PRO A 320 -14.76 -9.41 -4.54
CA PRO A 320 -14.76 -10.69 -5.26
C PRO A 320 -15.59 -11.77 -4.59
N THR A 321 -15.63 -11.80 -3.25
CA THR A 321 -16.40 -12.80 -2.50
C THR A 321 -17.91 -12.65 -2.76
N VAL A 322 -18.41 -11.42 -2.77
CA VAL A 322 -19.82 -11.13 -3.10
C VAL A 322 -20.12 -11.42 -4.58
N ASP A 323 -19.15 -11.25 -5.48
CA ASP A 323 -19.31 -11.47 -6.92
C ASP A 323 -19.24 -12.97 -7.31
N LEU A 324 -18.90 -13.84 -6.37
CA LEU A 324 -18.86 -15.30 -6.58
C LEU A 324 -20.24 -15.96 -6.42
N GLU A 325 -21.24 -15.26 -5.87
CA GLU A 325 -22.63 -15.69 -5.85
C GLU A 325 -23.23 -15.65 -7.29
#